data_9302e1448ce8ba2c09bf65047daa5662
#
_entry.id   9302e1448ce8ba2c09bf65047daa5662
#
_cell.length_a   1.000
_cell.length_b   1.000
_cell.length_c   1.000
_cell.angle_alpha   90.00
_cell.angle_beta   90.00
_cell.angle_gamma   90.00
#
_symmetry.space_group_name_H-M   'P 1'
#
loop_
_entity.id
_entity.type
_entity.pdbx_description
1 polymer ?
#
loop_
_entity_poly.entity_id
_entity_poly.type
_entity_poly.pdbx_seq_one_letter_code
_entity_poly.pdbx_strand_id
1 'polypeptide(L)'
;MCNYCYRIFVRFLFILINNINFYNMISLSNVLESVVEVSGIYPDAILGLRRNKEIAMARHLFCYLARLHTNSSQEAIGKFLGGRHHSTVIHSIRTANDMLDTNYEVFGDMVNQCNNLIAAKWKQDFTFSVTIPYGVEFTKVKQALEVFGVEIK
;
A
#
# COMPACT_ATOMS: atom_id res chain seq x y z
N MET A 1 -22.11 -3.59 33.25
CA MET A 1 -20.70 -3.50 32.86
C MET A 1 -20.30 -2.05 32.68
N CYS A 2 -19.22 -1.61 33.36
CA CYS A 2 -18.88 -0.20 33.55
C CYS A 2 -18.48 0.47 32.22
N ASN A 3 -18.95 1.71 31.98
CA ASN A 3 -18.54 2.58 30.85
C ASN A 3 -17.00 2.71 30.71
N TYR A 4 -16.29 2.41 31.77
CA TYR A 4 -14.83 2.44 31.84
C TYR A 4 -14.19 1.29 31.05
N CYS A 5 -14.72 0.07 31.12
CA CYS A 5 -14.22 -1.08 30.36
C CYS A 5 -14.44 -0.91 28.84
N TYR A 6 -15.57 -0.29 28.43
CA TYR A 6 -15.83 0.01 27.02
C TYR A 6 -14.86 1.04 26.46
N ARG A 7 -14.55 2.11 27.19
CA ARG A 7 -13.58 3.13 26.78
C ARG A 7 -12.14 2.56 26.68
N ILE A 8 -11.78 1.64 27.58
CA ILE A 8 -10.47 0.96 27.52
C ILE A 8 -10.43 0.00 26.32
N PHE A 9 -11.50 -0.75 26.08
CA PHE A 9 -11.59 -1.69 24.95
C PHE A 9 -11.53 -0.98 23.60
N VAL A 10 -12.30 0.10 23.42
CA VAL A 10 -12.26 0.93 22.20
C VAL A 10 -10.91 1.60 22.03
N ARG A 11 -10.28 2.06 23.11
CA ARG A 11 -8.95 2.66 23.08
C ARG A 11 -7.86 1.63 22.78
N PHE A 12 -8.02 0.40 23.28
CA PHE A 12 -7.12 -0.72 23.00
C PHE A 12 -7.29 -1.23 21.55
N LEU A 13 -8.52 -1.29 21.06
CA LEU A 13 -8.82 -1.60 19.66
C LEU A 13 -8.27 -0.51 18.73
N PHE A 14 -8.39 0.76 19.10
CA PHE A 14 -7.82 1.89 18.37
C PHE A 14 -6.28 1.85 18.33
N ILE A 15 -5.64 1.47 19.44
CA ILE A 15 -4.19 1.28 19.53
C ILE A 15 -3.76 0.06 18.71
N LEU A 16 -4.52 -1.05 18.73
CA LEU A 16 -4.26 -2.23 17.91
C LEU A 16 -4.42 -1.95 16.42
N ILE A 17 -5.45 -1.22 16.02
CA ILE A 17 -5.69 -0.85 14.62
C ILE A 17 -4.60 0.14 14.13
N ASN A 18 -4.16 1.08 14.99
CA ASN A 18 -3.08 2.01 14.64
C ASN A 18 -1.67 1.42 14.78
N ASN A 19 -1.49 0.34 15.57
CA ASN A 19 -0.22 -0.40 15.71
C ASN A 19 -0.10 -1.61 14.78
N ILE A 20 -1.19 -2.04 14.13
CA ILE A 20 -1.05 -2.89 12.96
C ILE A 20 -0.43 -1.97 11.91
N ASN A 21 0.87 -2.11 11.70
CA ASN A 21 1.59 -1.47 10.61
C ASN A 21 0.91 -1.87 9.30
N PHE A 22 -0.05 -1.09 8.86
CA PHE A 22 -0.82 -1.25 7.63
C PHE A 22 0.08 -1.43 6.41
N TYR A 23 1.30 -0.88 6.48
CA TYR A 23 2.33 -0.99 5.44
C TYR A 23 2.99 -2.36 5.32
N ASN A 24 2.81 -3.28 6.30
CA ASN A 24 3.49 -4.57 6.31
C ASN A 24 2.81 -5.66 5.45
N MET A 25 1.64 -5.40 4.89
CA MET A 25 0.87 -6.43 4.19
C MET A 25 0.84 -6.29 2.66
N ILE A 26 1.30 -5.16 2.12
CA ILE A 26 1.38 -4.98 0.67
C ILE A 26 2.70 -5.58 0.18
N SER A 27 2.59 -6.60 -0.68
CA SER A 27 3.75 -7.24 -1.30
C SER A 27 4.29 -6.41 -2.48
N LEU A 28 5.56 -6.59 -2.81
CA LEU A 28 6.14 -5.99 -4.02
C LEU A 28 5.40 -6.45 -5.29
N SER A 29 4.84 -7.65 -5.30
CA SER A 29 4.02 -8.16 -6.40
C SER A 29 2.76 -7.36 -6.59
N ASN A 30 2.03 -7.02 -5.51
CA ASN A 30 0.81 -6.21 -5.58
C ASN A 30 1.09 -4.81 -6.13
N VAL A 31 2.23 -4.22 -5.72
CA VAL A 31 2.67 -2.93 -6.26
C VAL A 31 2.99 -3.05 -7.76
N LEU A 32 3.71 -4.11 -8.16
CA LEU A 32 4.04 -4.35 -9.57
C LEU A 32 2.77 -4.48 -10.43
N GLU A 33 1.79 -5.27 -9.97
CA GLU A 33 0.52 -5.45 -10.68
C GLU A 33 -0.20 -4.11 -10.89
N SER A 34 -0.24 -3.26 -9.88
CA SER A 34 -0.86 -1.94 -10.00
C SER A 34 -0.12 -1.04 -11.00
N VAL A 35 1.22 -1.10 -11.02
CA VAL A 35 2.03 -0.37 -12.00
C VAL A 35 1.82 -0.90 -13.42
N VAL A 36 1.73 -2.22 -13.60
CA VAL A 36 1.44 -2.87 -14.89
C VAL A 36 0.07 -2.42 -15.41
N GLU A 37 -0.94 -2.42 -14.56
CA GLU A 37 -2.31 -2.03 -14.91
C GLU A 37 -2.40 -0.57 -15.36
N VAL A 38 -1.71 0.34 -14.67
CA VAL A 38 -1.73 1.78 -14.99
C VAL A 38 -0.82 2.12 -16.16
N SER A 39 0.38 1.53 -16.25
CA SER A 39 1.33 1.84 -17.32
C SER A 39 1.08 1.09 -18.63
N GLY A 40 0.32 -0.02 -18.60
CA GLY A 40 0.13 -0.92 -19.72
C GLY A 40 1.40 -1.69 -20.13
N ILE A 41 2.45 -1.66 -19.30
CA ILE A 41 3.74 -2.28 -19.62
C ILE A 41 3.81 -3.64 -18.95
N TYR A 42 4.13 -4.69 -19.72
CA TYR A 42 4.23 -6.05 -19.21
C TYR A 42 5.29 -6.19 -18.12
N PRO A 43 5.05 -7.04 -17.10
CA PRO A 43 5.98 -7.27 -15.98
C PRO A 43 7.41 -7.59 -16.43
N ASP A 44 7.56 -8.46 -17.44
CA ASP A 44 8.86 -8.88 -17.97
C ASP A 44 9.66 -7.70 -18.56
N ALA A 45 9.00 -6.69 -19.11
CA ALA A 45 9.66 -5.50 -19.62
C ALA A 45 10.14 -4.61 -18.45
N ILE A 46 9.35 -4.50 -17.38
CA ILE A 46 9.70 -3.74 -16.19
C ILE A 46 10.89 -4.41 -15.47
N LEU A 47 10.83 -5.73 -15.28
CA LEU A 47 11.86 -6.51 -14.60
C LEU A 47 13.11 -6.74 -15.47
N GLY A 48 12.95 -6.71 -16.79
CA GLY A 48 14.00 -6.99 -17.77
C GLY A 48 15.05 -5.88 -17.93
N LEU A 49 15.94 -6.05 -18.91
CA LEU A 49 17.08 -5.16 -19.16
C LEU A 49 16.78 -4.00 -20.13
N ARG A 50 15.61 -4.00 -20.76
CA ARG A 50 15.23 -2.95 -21.73
C ARG A 50 15.25 -1.55 -21.10
N ARG A 51 15.64 -0.55 -21.94
CA ARG A 51 15.88 0.83 -21.45
C ARG A 51 15.09 1.88 -22.25
N ASN A 52 13.83 1.62 -22.55
CA ASN A 52 12.96 2.61 -23.17
C ASN A 52 12.49 3.62 -22.12
N LYS A 53 12.13 4.82 -22.56
CA LYS A 53 11.67 5.93 -21.70
C LYS A 53 10.45 5.52 -20.86
N GLU A 54 9.47 4.86 -21.48
CA GLU A 54 8.25 4.40 -20.82
C GLU A 54 8.55 3.34 -19.75
N ILE A 55 9.42 2.38 -20.06
CA ILE A 55 9.85 1.34 -19.12
C ILE A 55 10.65 1.94 -17.96
N ALA A 56 11.49 2.93 -18.23
CA ALA A 56 12.22 3.64 -17.17
C ALA A 56 11.25 4.38 -16.24
N MET A 57 10.23 5.05 -16.78
CA MET A 57 9.21 5.74 -16.01
C MET A 57 8.39 4.76 -15.15
N ALA A 58 7.99 3.61 -15.70
CA ALA A 58 7.31 2.58 -14.92
C ALA A 58 8.18 2.01 -13.78
N ARG A 59 9.50 1.90 -13.99
CA ARG A 59 10.44 1.53 -12.92
C ARG A 59 10.57 2.58 -11.83
N HIS A 60 10.61 3.86 -12.21
CA HIS A 60 10.62 4.96 -11.24
C HIS A 60 9.34 4.95 -10.40
N LEU A 61 8.19 4.76 -11.05
CA LEU A 61 6.89 4.62 -10.40
C LEU A 61 6.87 3.43 -9.43
N PHE A 62 7.32 2.26 -9.89
CA PHE A 62 7.40 1.05 -9.05
C PHE A 62 8.29 1.27 -7.82
N CYS A 63 9.51 1.78 -8.00
CA CYS A 63 10.44 2.01 -6.89
C CYS A 63 9.87 2.99 -5.86
N TYR A 64 9.21 4.05 -6.32
CA TYR A 64 8.56 5.05 -5.48
C TYR A 64 7.42 4.43 -4.66
N LEU A 65 6.48 3.73 -5.32
CA LEU A 65 5.34 3.10 -4.66
C LEU A 65 5.76 1.94 -3.74
N ALA A 66 6.75 1.13 -4.14
CA ALA A 66 7.30 0.07 -3.30
C ALA A 66 7.89 0.64 -2.01
N ARG A 67 8.58 1.78 -2.08
CA ARG A 67 9.11 2.46 -0.89
C ARG A 67 8.01 3.05 -0.02
N LEU A 68 6.92 3.54 -0.62
CA LEU A 68 5.80 4.16 0.07
C LEU A 68 4.91 3.12 0.77
N HIS A 69 4.60 2.02 0.10
CA HIS A 69 3.59 1.05 0.53
C HIS A 69 4.14 -0.24 1.14
N THR A 70 5.44 -0.49 1.07
CA THR A 70 6.05 -1.70 1.62
C THR A 70 7.18 -1.37 2.60
N ASN A 71 7.46 -2.28 3.53
CA ASN A 71 8.64 -2.18 4.41
C ASN A 71 9.89 -2.80 3.78
N SER A 72 9.87 -3.02 2.46
CA SER A 72 10.99 -3.64 1.76
C SER A 72 12.21 -2.72 1.75
N SER A 73 13.38 -3.31 2.02
CA SER A 73 14.64 -2.58 1.88
C SER A 73 14.93 -2.26 0.40
N GLN A 74 15.73 -1.23 0.14
CA GLN A 74 16.14 -0.86 -1.22
C GLN A 74 16.85 -2.01 -1.93
N GLU A 75 17.56 -2.85 -1.19
CA GLU A 75 18.17 -4.07 -1.72
C GLU A 75 17.13 -5.11 -2.14
N ALA A 76 16.09 -5.31 -1.32
CA ALA A 76 14.99 -6.22 -1.64
C ALA A 76 14.22 -5.75 -2.88
N ILE A 77 13.93 -4.44 -2.98
CA ILE A 77 13.31 -3.82 -4.16
C ILE A 77 14.20 -4.04 -5.40
N GLY A 78 15.52 -3.83 -5.27
CA GLY A 78 16.47 -4.03 -6.37
C GLY A 78 16.54 -5.48 -6.83
N LYS A 79 16.56 -6.44 -5.91
CA LYS A 79 16.51 -7.87 -6.21
C LYS A 79 15.23 -8.23 -6.96
N PHE A 80 14.08 -7.73 -6.50
CA PHE A 80 12.79 -7.93 -7.14
C PHE A 80 12.75 -7.37 -8.56
N LEU A 81 13.36 -6.21 -8.80
CA LEU A 81 13.49 -5.58 -10.12
C LEU A 81 14.52 -6.23 -11.05
N GLY A 82 14.71 -7.55 -10.96
CA GLY A 82 15.62 -8.29 -11.81
C GLY A 82 17.09 -8.15 -11.41
N GLY A 83 17.38 -8.07 -10.11
CA GLY A 83 18.74 -8.05 -9.55
C GLY A 83 19.46 -6.71 -9.69
N ARG A 84 18.72 -5.60 -9.67
CA ARG A 84 19.33 -4.26 -9.75
C ARG A 84 19.96 -3.86 -8.43
N HIS A 85 21.08 -3.11 -8.52
CA HIS A 85 21.76 -2.60 -7.35
C HIS A 85 20.89 -1.57 -6.60
N HIS A 86 21.02 -1.52 -5.27
CA HIS A 86 20.25 -0.59 -4.44
C HIS A 86 20.41 0.90 -4.84
N SER A 87 21.59 1.29 -5.34
CA SER A 87 21.80 2.66 -5.83
C SER A 87 20.91 3.02 -7.02
N THR A 88 20.56 2.05 -7.88
CA THR A 88 19.61 2.24 -8.97
C THR A 88 18.21 2.51 -8.42
N VAL A 89 17.82 1.82 -7.35
CA VAL A 89 16.53 2.04 -6.67
C VAL A 89 16.50 3.45 -6.05
N ILE A 90 17.56 3.85 -5.36
CA ILE A 90 17.69 5.20 -4.79
C ILE A 90 17.57 6.27 -5.88
N HIS A 91 18.28 6.09 -7.00
CA HIS A 91 18.19 7.01 -8.13
C HIS A 91 16.76 7.07 -8.69
N SER A 92 16.12 5.94 -8.86
CA SER A 92 14.74 5.86 -9.35
C SER A 92 13.75 6.59 -8.44
N ILE A 93 13.89 6.44 -7.12
CA ILE A 93 13.05 7.15 -6.14
C ILE A 93 13.29 8.66 -6.20
N ARG A 94 14.54 9.11 -6.32
CA ARG A 94 14.87 10.54 -6.46
C ARG A 94 14.25 11.12 -7.73
N THR A 95 14.43 10.45 -8.86
CA THR A 95 13.84 10.86 -10.14
C THR A 95 12.30 10.94 -10.07
N ALA A 96 11.66 10.00 -9.37
CA ALA A 96 10.22 10.04 -9.15
C ALA A 96 9.80 11.27 -8.32
N ASN A 97 10.53 11.58 -7.24
CA ASN A 97 10.26 12.77 -6.44
C ASN A 97 10.47 14.05 -7.27
N ASP A 98 11.55 14.15 -8.05
CA ASP A 98 11.83 15.29 -8.92
C ASP A 98 10.69 15.51 -9.94
N MET A 99 10.12 14.42 -10.49
CA MET A 99 8.96 14.48 -11.40
C MET A 99 7.71 15.01 -10.68
N LEU A 100 7.47 14.62 -9.43
CA LEU A 100 6.34 15.10 -8.63
C LEU A 100 6.54 16.57 -8.23
N ASP A 101 7.74 16.96 -7.82
CA ASP A 101 8.07 18.33 -7.42
C ASP A 101 7.98 19.32 -8.60
N THR A 102 8.27 18.86 -9.83
CA THR A 102 8.10 19.63 -11.06
C THR A 102 6.69 19.62 -11.63
N ASN A 103 5.71 19.05 -10.89
CA ASN A 103 4.31 18.91 -11.32
C ASN A 103 4.17 18.26 -12.70
N TYR A 104 4.96 17.21 -12.98
CA TYR A 104 4.79 16.43 -14.20
C TYR A 104 3.49 15.64 -14.13
N GLU A 105 2.41 16.24 -14.68
CA GLU A 105 1.02 15.78 -14.55
C GLU A 105 0.84 14.28 -14.85
N VAL A 106 1.42 13.81 -15.96
CA VAL A 106 1.30 12.39 -16.38
C VAL A 106 1.81 11.43 -15.30
N PHE A 107 2.94 11.78 -14.65
CA PHE A 107 3.50 10.93 -13.59
C PHE A 107 2.68 11.01 -12.31
N GLY A 108 2.21 12.21 -11.95
CA GLY A 108 1.32 12.43 -10.81
C GLY A 108 0.01 11.65 -10.93
N ASP A 109 -0.59 11.67 -12.11
CA ASP A 109 -1.81 10.88 -12.39
C ASP A 109 -1.58 9.38 -12.28
N MET A 110 -0.46 8.88 -12.79
CA MET A 110 -0.09 7.47 -12.65
C MET A 110 0.09 7.06 -11.18
N VAL A 111 0.73 7.90 -10.37
CA VAL A 111 0.87 7.68 -8.92
C VAL A 111 -0.50 7.61 -8.24
N ASN A 112 -1.39 8.55 -8.54
CA ASN A 112 -2.74 8.59 -7.95
C ASN A 112 -3.57 7.36 -8.35
N GLN A 113 -3.53 6.96 -9.62
CA GLN A 113 -4.23 5.76 -10.10
C GLN A 113 -3.70 4.49 -9.42
N CYS A 114 -2.38 4.32 -9.33
CA CYS A 114 -1.78 3.19 -8.63
C CYS A 114 -2.17 3.17 -7.14
N ASN A 115 -2.15 4.31 -6.45
CA ASN A 115 -2.56 4.39 -5.05
C ASN A 115 -4.01 3.95 -4.85
N ASN A 116 -4.92 4.36 -5.75
CA ASN A 116 -6.32 3.94 -5.71
C ASN A 116 -6.47 2.43 -5.93
N LEU A 117 -5.74 1.85 -6.89
CA LEU A 117 -5.75 0.41 -7.15
C LEU A 117 -5.19 -0.39 -5.98
N ILE A 118 -4.07 0.05 -5.42
CA ILE A 118 -3.47 -0.57 -4.23
C ILE A 118 -4.46 -0.55 -3.07
N ALA A 119 -5.11 0.58 -2.82
CA ALA A 119 -6.11 0.72 -1.76
C ALA A 119 -7.36 -0.15 -2.01
N ALA A 120 -7.83 -0.26 -3.26
CA ALA A 120 -8.98 -1.08 -3.62
C ALA A 120 -8.70 -2.58 -3.47
N LYS A 121 -7.56 -3.05 -3.99
CA LYS A 121 -7.11 -4.45 -3.84
C LYS A 121 -6.95 -4.81 -2.36
N TRP A 122 -6.41 -3.90 -1.58
CA TRP A 122 -6.21 -4.10 -0.15
C TRP A 122 -7.53 -4.31 0.61
N LYS A 123 -8.58 -3.54 0.28
CA LYS A 123 -9.91 -3.72 0.88
C LYS A 123 -10.54 -5.09 0.56
N GLN A 124 -10.23 -5.67 -0.59
CA GLN A 124 -10.76 -6.98 -0.99
C GLN A 124 -10.08 -8.15 -0.27
N ASP A 125 -8.78 -8.03 0.01
CA ASP A 125 -8.00 -9.11 0.63
C ASP A 125 -8.12 -9.15 2.16
N PHE A 126 -8.74 -8.12 2.77
CA PHE A 126 -8.81 -8.00 4.22
C PHE A 126 -10.18 -8.39 4.78
N THR A 127 -10.35 -9.67 5.08
CA THR A 127 -11.42 -10.18 5.95
C THR A 127 -10.84 -10.47 7.32
N PHE A 128 -11.21 -9.72 8.36
CA PHE A 128 -10.89 -10.06 9.73
C PHE A 128 -12.14 -10.47 10.48
N SER A 129 -12.02 -11.50 11.32
CA SER A 129 -13.09 -11.93 12.22
C SER A 129 -12.88 -11.30 13.59
N VAL A 130 -13.89 -10.57 14.06
CA VAL A 130 -13.89 -10.02 15.41
C VAL A 130 -14.71 -10.94 16.30
N THR A 131 -14.04 -11.56 17.29
CA THR A 131 -14.76 -12.32 18.32
C THR A 131 -15.26 -11.35 19.39
N ILE A 132 -16.59 -11.22 19.49
CA ILE A 132 -17.21 -10.34 20.48
C ILE A 132 -17.29 -11.11 21.81
N PRO A 133 -16.69 -10.60 22.89
CA PRO A 133 -16.79 -11.25 24.21
C PRO A 133 -18.24 -11.33 24.69
N TYR A 134 -18.57 -12.41 25.41
CA TYR A 134 -19.90 -12.58 25.97
C TYR A 134 -20.29 -11.39 26.85
N GLY A 135 -21.50 -10.82 26.62
CA GLY A 135 -22.03 -9.69 27.38
C GLY A 135 -21.78 -8.30 26.74
N VAL A 136 -21.16 -8.23 25.55
CA VAL A 136 -21.06 -6.98 24.79
C VAL A 136 -22.20 -6.94 23.75
N GLU A 137 -23.00 -5.85 23.74
CA GLU A 137 -24.08 -5.66 22.76
C GLU A 137 -23.49 -5.49 21.35
N PHE A 138 -23.88 -6.35 20.43
CA PHE A 138 -23.46 -6.32 19.02
C PHE A 138 -23.69 -4.95 18.36
N THR A 139 -24.81 -4.29 18.69
CA THR A 139 -25.16 -2.97 18.18
C THR A 139 -24.13 -1.89 18.48
N LYS A 140 -23.53 -1.92 19.67
CA LYS A 140 -22.48 -0.96 20.07
C LYS A 140 -21.16 -1.20 19.35
N VAL A 141 -20.83 -2.48 19.12
CA VAL A 141 -19.62 -2.84 18.34
C VAL A 141 -19.81 -2.46 16.88
N LYS A 142 -20.98 -2.72 16.30
CA LYS A 142 -21.33 -2.34 14.94
C LYS A 142 -21.21 -0.83 14.74
N GLN A 143 -21.81 -0.04 15.61
CA GLN A 143 -21.77 1.43 15.54
C GLN A 143 -20.35 1.99 15.66
N ALA A 144 -19.49 1.37 16.49
CA ALA A 144 -18.08 1.74 16.60
C ALA A 144 -17.29 1.42 15.31
N LEU A 145 -17.55 0.29 14.67
CA LEU A 145 -16.87 -0.12 13.44
C LEU A 145 -17.34 0.71 12.23
N GLU A 146 -18.61 1.08 12.15
CA GLU A 146 -19.15 1.96 11.11
C GLU A 146 -18.50 3.36 11.13
N VAL A 147 -18.21 3.90 12.33
CA VAL A 147 -17.48 5.18 12.48
C VAL A 147 -16.09 5.12 11.85
N PHE A 148 -15.48 3.92 11.76
CA PHE A 148 -14.19 3.69 11.12
C PHE A 148 -14.29 3.25 9.64
N GLY A 149 -15.50 3.30 9.07
CA GLY A 149 -15.72 2.93 7.66
C GLY A 149 -15.59 1.41 7.38
N VAL A 150 -15.75 0.58 8.40
CA VAL A 150 -15.76 -0.87 8.27
C VAL A 150 -17.17 -1.34 8.00
N GLU A 151 -17.42 -1.91 6.82
CA GLU A 151 -18.69 -2.58 6.50
C GLU A 151 -18.74 -3.95 7.15
N ILE A 152 -19.81 -4.20 7.93
CA ILE A 152 -20.07 -5.49 8.57
C ILE A 152 -21.04 -6.24 7.66
N LYS A 153 -20.60 -7.35 7.13
CA LYS A 153 -21.44 -8.30 6.39
C LYS A 153 -21.95 -9.40 7.32
#